data_6e655e717d4908d5e96e9450303f4133
#
_entry.id   6e655e717d4908d5e96e9450303f4133
#
_cell.length_a   1.000
_cell.length_b   1.000
_cell.length_c   1.000
_cell.angle_alpha   90.00
_cell.angle_beta   90.00
_cell.angle_gamma   90.00
#
_symmetry.space_group_name_H-M   'P 1'
#
loop_
_entity.id
_entity.type
_entity.pdbx_description
1 polymer ?
#
loop_
_entity_poly.entity_id
_entity_poly.type
_entity_poly.pdbx_seq_one_letter_code
_entity_poly.pdbx_strand_id
1 'polypeptide(L)'
;MSLNNLGKPARMKSVYGHNTGTTVEDVYICPANCTAEVTFIHVVNGATSGSNTVSVQWYVAADTYTSHFLSAKAITHSDYISFSNIDLILQPGDKIRVLPSSAGHIDTILTVTETFVPVG
;
A
#
# COMPACT_ATOMS: atom_id res chain seq x y z
N MET A 1 7.36 33.98 3.19
CA MET A 1 7.75 32.91 2.53
C MET A 1 8.32 31.94 3.35
N SER A 2 8.11 31.00 3.01
CA SER A 2 8.61 30.01 3.81
C SER A 2 9.68 29.25 3.10
N LEU A 3 10.85 29.44 3.56
CA LEU A 3 11.91 28.57 3.16
C LEU A 3 11.59 27.15 3.50
N ASN A 4 10.65 26.97 4.39
CA ASN A 4 10.26 25.64 4.76
C ASN A 4 9.70 24.87 3.61
N ASN A 5 9.05 25.54 2.68
CA ASN A 5 8.53 24.83 1.54
C ASN A 5 9.65 24.34 0.65
N LEU A 6 10.73 25.07 0.64
CA LEU A 6 11.90 24.61 -0.07
C LEU A 6 12.56 23.47 0.65
N GLY A 7 12.53 23.54 1.96
CA GLY A 7 13.14 22.51 2.78
C GLY A 7 12.20 21.40 3.16
N LYS A 8 10.98 21.42 2.65
CA LYS A 8 10.08 20.34 2.95
C LYS A 8 10.45 19.17 2.11
N PRO A 9 11.36 18.39 2.56
CA PRO A 9 11.79 17.26 1.80
C PRO A 9 10.71 16.21 1.81
N ALA A 10 10.84 15.31 0.91
CA ALA A 10 10.12 14.09 0.96
C ALA A 10 10.54 13.29 2.18
N ARG A 11 9.62 12.56 2.77
CA ARG A 11 9.88 11.69 3.89
C ARG A 11 9.63 10.25 3.47
N MET A 12 10.67 9.43 3.53
CA MET A 12 10.54 8.02 3.21
C MET A 12 10.20 7.25 4.48
N LYS A 13 9.25 6.33 4.38
CA LYS A 13 8.91 5.46 5.51
C LYS A 13 8.35 4.14 5.02
N SER A 14 8.41 3.14 5.88
CA SER A 14 7.77 1.85 5.64
C SER A 14 6.55 1.71 6.54
N VAL A 15 5.51 1.12 5.98
CA VAL A 15 4.28 0.82 6.71
C VAL A 15 3.95 -0.65 6.48
N TYR A 16 3.10 -1.20 7.34
CA TYR A 16 2.75 -2.60 7.22
C TYR A 16 1.26 -2.81 7.44
N GLY A 17 0.77 -3.95 6.93
CA GLY A 17 -0.57 -4.42 7.18
C GLY A 17 -0.54 -5.90 7.52
N HIS A 18 -1.54 -6.37 8.23
CA HIS A 18 -1.66 -7.77 8.61
C HIS A 18 -3.11 -8.19 8.48
N ASN A 19 -3.36 -9.14 7.59
CA ASN A 19 -4.71 -9.67 7.38
C ASN A 19 -4.77 -11.08 7.93
N THR A 20 -5.75 -11.31 8.82
CA THR A 20 -6.03 -12.65 9.34
C THR A 20 -7.33 -13.22 8.80
N GLY A 21 -8.16 -12.39 8.22
CA GLY A 21 -9.46 -12.78 7.67
C GLY A 21 -9.59 -12.39 6.22
N THR A 22 -10.82 -12.29 5.77
CA THR A 22 -11.15 -11.97 4.38
C THR A 22 -11.66 -10.53 4.22
N THR A 23 -11.53 -9.71 5.24
CA THR A 23 -11.90 -8.31 5.19
C THR A 23 -10.76 -7.51 4.56
N VAL A 24 -11.09 -6.60 3.66
CA VAL A 24 -10.10 -5.70 3.08
C VAL A 24 -9.50 -4.83 4.18
N GLU A 25 -8.20 -4.62 4.13
CA GLU A 25 -7.50 -3.80 5.09
C GLU A 25 -6.78 -2.65 4.41
N ASP A 26 -6.91 -1.44 4.97
CA ASP A 26 -6.19 -0.28 4.50
C ASP A 26 -4.77 -0.35 5.07
N VAL A 27 -3.81 -0.68 4.23
CA VAL A 27 -2.41 -0.76 4.66
C VAL A 27 -1.81 0.64 4.74
N TYR A 28 -2.23 1.53 3.85
CA TYR A 28 -1.74 2.90 3.83
C TYR A 28 -2.83 3.84 3.32
N ILE A 29 -2.92 5.00 3.97
CA ILE A 29 -3.80 6.07 3.56
C ILE A 29 -2.94 7.32 3.38
N CYS A 30 -2.96 7.90 2.18
CA CYS A 30 -2.18 9.09 1.92
C CYS A 30 -2.76 10.28 2.69
N PRO A 31 -1.95 10.95 3.51
CA PRO A 31 -2.44 12.08 4.32
C PRO A 31 -2.98 13.22 3.46
N ALA A 32 -3.87 14.01 4.06
CA ALA A 32 -4.56 15.07 3.35
C ALA A 32 -3.64 16.17 2.83
N ASN A 33 -2.47 16.35 3.44
CA ASN A 33 -1.52 17.39 3.06
C ASN A 33 -0.30 16.83 2.35
N CYS A 34 -0.41 15.64 1.81
CA CYS A 34 0.73 14.98 1.16
C CYS A 34 0.31 14.38 -0.17
N THR A 35 1.29 14.15 -1.03
CA THR A 35 1.24 13.11 -2.03
C THR A 35 2.22 12.03 -1.60
N ALA A 36 2.02 10.80 -2.06
CA ALA A 36 2.90 9.71 -1.68
C ALA A 36 3.27 8.87 -2.89
N GLU A 37 4.54 8.56 -3.00
CA GLU A 37 5.01 7.63 -4.02
C GLU A 37 5.24 6.28 -3.37
N VAL A 38 4.57 5.25 -3.87
CA VAL A 38 4.80 3.89 -3.43
C VAL A 38 5.94 3.32 -4.27
N THR A 39 7.02 2.96 -3.61
CA THR A 39 8.21 2.47 -4.30
C THR A 39 8.45 0.99 -4.14
N PHE A 40 7.82 0.38 -3.13
CA PHE A 40 8.04 -1.03 -2.82
C PHE A 40 6.79 -1.62 -2.20
N ILE A 41 6.41 -2.80 -2.67
CA ILE A 41 5.31 -3.58 -2.11
C ILE A 41 5.80 -5.01 -1.94
N HIS A 42 5.64 -5.55 -0.72
CA HIS A 42 6.01 -6.91 -0.41
C HIS A 42 4.83 -7.57 0.30
N VAL A 43 4.38 -8.70 -0.23
CA VAL A 43 3.25 -9.44 0.34
C VAL A 43 3.69 -10.87 0.58
N VAL A 44 3.55 -11.33 1.81
CA VAL A 44 3.96 -12.67 2.19
C VAL A 44 2.78 -13.44 2.77
N ASN A 45 2.71 -14.72 2.43
CA ASN A 45 1.80 -15.64 3.08
C ASN A 45 2.57 -16.36 4.19
N GLY A 46 2.36 -15.92 5.43
CA GLY A 46 3.05 -16.46 6.59
C GLY A 46 2.40 -17.70 7.18
N ALA A 47 1.42 -18.31 6.52
CA ALA A 47 0.80 -19.52 6.99
C ALA A 47 1.77 -20.69 6.95
N THR A 48 1.47 -21.75 7.69
CA THR A 48 2.32 -22.94 7.73
C THR A 48 1.95 -23.96 6.66
N SER A 49 0.81 -23.79 6.03
CA SER A 49 0.35 -24.69 4.98
C SER A 49 -0.65 -23.97 4.09
N GLY A 50 -0.87 -24.53 2.91
CA GLY A 50 -1.89 -24.04 2.00
C GLY A 50 -1.45 -22.86 1.15
N SER A 51 -2.42 -22.27 0.49
CA SER A 51 -2.23 -21.16 -0.42
C SER A 51 -3.35 -20.15 -0.16
N ASN A 52 -3.09 -18.88 -0.42
CA ASN A 52 -4.08 -17.82 -0.32
C ASN A 52 -4.00 -16.97 -1.56
N THR A 53 -5.13 -16.50 -2.01
CA THR A 53 -5.20 -15.62 -3.17
C THR A 53 -5.35 -14.19 -2.67
N VAL A 54 -4.46 -13.33 -3.08
CA VAL A 54 -4.37 -11.97 -2.54
C VAL A 54 -4.51 -10.94 -3.64
N SER A 55 -5.26 -9.89 -3.36
CA SER A 55 -5.34 -8.72 -4.23
C SER A 55 -4.74 -7.52 -3.49
N VAL A 56 -4.01 -6.69 -4.22
CA VAL A 56 -3.53 -5.40 -3.74
C VAL A 56 -4.25 -4.33 -4.54
N GLN A 57 -4.93 -3.44 -3.85
CA GLN A 57 -5.82 -2.46 -4.47
C GLN A 57 -5.32 -1.05 -4.22
N TRP A 58 -5.48 -0.22 -5.23
CA TRP A 58 -5.31 1.22 -5.12
C TRP A 58 -6.68 1.86 -5.15
N TYR A 59 -7.11 2.42 -4.02
CA TYR A 59 -8.35 3.14 -3.93
C TYR A 59 -8.11 4.59 -4.31
N VAL A 60 -8.75 5.05 -5.38
CA VAL A 60 -8.62 6.40 -5.90
C VAL A 60 -9.74 7.23 -5.31
N ALA A 61 -9.43 8.03 -4.30
CA ALA A 61 -10.44 8.74 -3.52
C ALA A 61 -11.23 9.73 -4.36
N ALA A 62 -10.58 10.46 -5.25
CA ALA A 62 -11.22 11.48 -6.07
C ALA A 62 -12.30 10.89 -6.97
N ASP A 63 -12.11 9.67 -7.43
CA ASP A 63 -13.04 9.00 -8.33
C ASP A 63 -13.89 7.95 -7.62
N THR A 64 -13.67 7.74 -6.34
CA THR A 64 -14.33 6.69 -5.56
C THR A 64 -14.23 5.36 -6.29
N TYR A 65 -13.05 5.04 -6.77
CA TYR A 65 -12.82 3.88 -7.60
C TYR A 65 -11.68 3.02 -7.05
N THR A 66 -11.88 1.70 -7.07
CA THR A 66 -10.84 0.75 -6.67
C THR A 66 -10.18 0.17 -7.91
N SER A 67 -8.90 0.46 -8.07
CA SER A 67 -8.09 -0.13 -9.11
C SER A 67 -7.26 -1.26 -8.50
N HIS A 68 -6.87 -2.23 -9.30
CA HIS A 68 -6.08 -3.34 -8.81
C HIS A 68 -4.65 -3.21 -9.27
N PHE A 69 -3.73 -3.12 -8.32
CA PHE A 69 -2.32 -3.26 -8.60
C PHE A 69 -1.98 -4.73 -8.85
N LEU A 70 -2.59 -5.60 -8.06
CA LEU A 70 -2.45 -7.04 -8.18
C LEU A 70 -3.82 -7.66 -7.95
N SER A 71 -4.28 -8.49 -8.88
CA SER A 71 -5.61 -9.08 -8.80
C SER A 71 -5.53 -10.58 -8.60
N ALA A 72 -6.03 -11.02 -7.45
CA ALA A 72 -6.25 -12.45 -7.16
C ALA A 72 -5.03 -13.33 -7.45
N LYS A 73 -3.88 -12.95 -6.93
CA LYS A 73 -2.65 -13.72 -7.12
C LYS A 73 -2.50 -14.76 -6.02
N ALA A 74 -2.33 -16.02 -6.40
CA ALA A 74 -2.12 -17.10 -5.44
C ALA A 74 -0.70 -17.03 -4.88
N ILE A 75 -0.61 -17.11 -3.55
CA ILE A 75 0.67 -17.16 -2.83
C ILE A 75 0.66 -18.38 -1.94
N THR A 76 1.58 -19.31 -2.19
CA THR A 76 1.73 -20.50 -1.38
C THR A 76 2.27 -20.14 0.00
N HIS A 77 1.98 -20.95 1.00
CA HIS A 77 2.49 -20.73 2.34
C HIS A 77 4.01 -20.54 2.33
N SER A 78 4.50 -19.66 3.19
CA SER A 78 5.92 -19.32 3.31
C SER A 78 6.52 -18.72 2.05
N ASP A 79 5.69 -18.31 1.09
CA ASP A 79 6.12 -17.65 -0.13
C ASP A 79 5.69 -16.19 -0.12
N TYR A 80 6.19 -15.42 -1.06
CA TYR A 80 5.92 -13.99 -1.12
C TYR A 80 5.94 -13.49 -2.56
N ILE A 81 5.41 -12.27 -2.72
CA ILE A 81 5.52 -11.51 -3.96
C ILE A 81 6.09 -10.16 -3.60
N SER A 82 7.02 -9.67 -4.39
CA SER A 82 7.69 -8.42 -4.12
C SER A 82 7.78 -7.58 -5.39
N PHE A 83 7.49 -6.31 -5.26
CA PHE A 83 7.59 -5.35 -6.35
C PHE A 83 8.45 -4.18 -5.90
N SER A 84 9.46 -3.85 -6.68
CA SER A 84 10.33 -2.72 -6.41
C SER A 84 10.37 -1.81 -7.64
N ASN A 85 10.92 -0.63 -7.47
CA ASN A 85 11.01 0.37 -8.53
C ASN A 85 9.65 0.72 -9.10
N ILE A 86 8.66 0.82 -8.21
CA ILE A 86 7.30 1.18 -8.58
C ILE A 86 7.20 2.70 -8.63
N ASP A 87 6.45 3.21 -9.59
CA ASP A 87 6.18 4.64 -9.71
C ASP A 87 4.69 4.91 -9.54
N LEU A 88 4.12 4.46 -8.44
CA LEU A 88 2.71 4.68 -8.15
C LEU A 88 2.56 5.89 -7.24
N ILE A 89 1.91 6.93 -7.75
CA ILE A 89 1.70 8.17 -7.01
C ILE A 89 0.29 8.20 -6.44
N LEU A 90 0.20 8.40 -5.13
CA LEU A 90 -1.07 8.52 -4.42
C LEU A 90 -1.35 10.00 -4.16
N GLN A 91 -2.59 10.40 -4.42
CA GLN A 91 -3.10 11.71 -4.07
C GLN A 91 -3.66 11.68 -2.66
N PRO A 92 -3.88 12.85 -2.02
CA PRO A 92 -4.47 12.87 -0.68
C PRO A 92 -5.76 12.06 -0.62
N GLY A 93 -5.86 11.19 0.38
CA GLY A 93 -7.03 10.33 0.57
C GLY A 93 -6.96 9.00 -0.16
N ASP A 94 -6.06 8.83 -1.11
CA ASP A 94 -5.90 7.55 -1.78
C ASP A 94 -5.37 6.50 -0.80
N LYS A 95 -5.68 5.24 -1.08
CA LYS A 95 -5.32 4.15 -0.16
C LYS A 95 -4.68 3.00 -0.91
N ILE A 96 -3.83 2.28 -0.22
CA ILE A 96 -3.40 0.94 -0.64
C ILE A 96 -4.07 -0.05 0.29
N ARG A 97 -4.81 -0.97 -0.30
CA ARG A 97 -5.59 -1.99 0.43
C ARG A 97 -5.14 -3.37 0.02
N VAL A 98 -5.28 -4.30 0.96
CA VAL A 98 -4.98 -5.71 0.70
C VAL A 98 -6.18 -6.55 1.06
N LEU A 99 -6.54 -7.47 0.16
CA LEU A 99 -7.72 -8.32 0.32
C LEU A 99 -7.35 -9.78 0.03
N PRO A 100 -7.27 -10.61 1.07
CA PRO A 100 -7.10 -12.05 0.87
C PRO A 100 -8.45 -12.71 0.57
N SER A 101 -8.43 -13.82 -0.14
CA SER A 101 -9.64 -14.59 -0.44
C SER A 101 -10.01 -15.56 0.68
N SER A 102 -9.09 -15.87 1.56
CA SER A 102 -9.35 -16.78 2.68
C SER A 102 -8.60 -16.31 3.92
N ALA A 103 -9.07 -16.76 5.08
CA ALA A 103 -8.41 -16.43 6.34
C ALA A 103 -7.02 -17.04 6.39
N GLY A 104 -6.10 -16.37 7.08
CA GLY A 104 -4.74 -16.84 7.19
C GLY A 104 -3.83 -15.78 7.79
N HIS A 105 -2.61 -15.74 7.29
CA HIS A 105 -1.58 -14.80 7.73
C HIS A 105 -0.97 -14.12 6.53
N ILE A 106 -1.58 -13.02 6.10
CA ILE A 106 -1.04 -12.21 5.01
C ILE A 106 -0.43 -10.95 5.61
N ASP A 107 0.86 -10.78 5.44
CA ASP A 107 1.57 -9.59 5.86
C ASP A 107 2.00 -8.79 4.66
N THR A 108 1.82 -7.49 4.72
CA THR A 108 2.17 -6.58 3.63
C THR A 108 3.09 -5.50 4.16
N ILE A 109 4.14 -5.22 3.42
CA ILE A 109 5.07 -4.15 3.73
C ILE A 109 5.11 -3.21 2.53
N LEU A 110 4.94 -1.93 2.78
CA LEU A 110 5.07 -0.89 1.77
C LEU A 110 6.18 0.06 2.17
N THR A 111 6.90 0.56 1.19
CA THR A 111 7.74 1.73 1.37
C THR A 111 7.17 2.86 0.54
N VAL A 112 6.97 4.00 1.18
CA VAL A 112 6.40 5.19 0.55
C VAL A 112 7.30 6.37 0.81
N THR A 113 7.28 7.31 -0.14
CA THR A 113 7.92 8.62 0.03
C THR A 113 6.83 9.66 0.00
N GLU A 114 6.63 10.34 1.13
CA GLU A 114 5.61 11.37 1.27
C GLU A 114 6.23 12.74 1.00
N THR A 115 5.53 13.54 0.21
CA THR A 115 5.93 14.91 -0.08
C THR A 115 4.82 15.82 0.35
N PHE A 116 5.13 16.82 1.15
CA PHE A 116 4.13 17.77 1.59
C PHE A 116 3.66 18.63 0.42
N VAL A 117 2.34 18.84 0.37
CA VAL A 117 1.74 19.75 -0.60
C VAL A 117 1.54 21.08 0.11
N PRO A 118 2.17 22.14 -0.37
CA PRO A 118 2.00 23.43 0.26
C PRO A 118 0.54 23.86 0.22
N VAL A 119 0.08 24.43 1.31
CA VAL A 119 -1.25 25.02 1.38
C VAL A 119 -1.12 26.44 0.90
N GLY A 120 -1.79 26.72 -0.14
CA GLY A 120 -1.67 27.96 -0.73
C GLY A 120 -2.16 29.15 -0.57
#